data_dab685b5fb42c0cf4dcd884561ef1a4d
#
_entry.id   dab685b5fb42c0cf4dcd884561ef1a4d
#
_cell.length_a   1.000
_cell.length_b   1.000
_cell.length_c   1.000
_cell.angle_alpha   90.00
_cell.angle_beta   90.00
_cell.angle_gamma   90.00
#
_symmetry.space_group_name_H-M   'P 1'
#
loop_
_entity.id
_entity.type
_entity.pdbx_description
1 polymer ?
#
loop_
_entity_poly.entity_id
_entity_poly.type
_entity_poly.pdbx_seq_one_letter_code
_entity_poly.pdbx_strand_id
1 'polypeptide(L)'
;GAFFAAAAEAGVKNGGFYGPTADSASVTVEQAKQMKDETFVVLRGKIKQMVGKEKYLFEDQSGSIVVEIDDEDWNGVTVGPEDTVEIRGEVDTHWRKPTDIDVDSVTISLKN
;
A
#
# COMPACT_ATOMS: atom_id res chain seq x y z
N GLY A 1 1.73 23.56 4.30
CA GLY A 1 1.99 23.61 5.10
C GLY A 1 2.26 23.74 5.27
N ALA A 2 2.43 23.56 4.75
CA ALA A 2 2.69 23.68 5.45
C ALA A 2 2.84 23.75 5.78
N PHE A 3 2.89 23.59 5.45
CA PHE A 3 2.87 23.66 6.20
C PHE A 3 3.21 23.67 6.73
N PHE A 4 3.46 23.30 6.28
CA PHE A 4 3.49 23.32 7.17
C PHE A 4 3.80 23.16 7.64
N ALA A 5 4.24 22.75 7.18
CA ALA A 5 4.37 22.63 7.98
C ALA A 5 4.34 22.38 8.28
N ALA A 6 4.35 22.24 8.05
CA ALA A 6 4.28 22.09 8.86
C ALA A 6 3.99 21.77 9.08
N ALA A 7 3.92 21.59 8.90
CA ALA A 7 3.62 21.38 9.61
C ALA A 7 3.28 21.12 9.70
N ALA A 8 3.24 20.93 9.47
CA ALA A 8 2.84 20.79 10.06
C ALA A 8 2.40 20.75 10.06
N GLU A 9 2.15 20.57 9.78
CA GLU A 9 1.60 20.61 10.28
C GLU A 9 0.98 20.51 10.20
N ALA A 10 1.01 20.53 9.57
CA ALA A 10 0.42 20.50 9.84
C ALA A 10 -0.31 20.37 9.98
N GLY A 11 -0.72 20.38 9.89
CA GLY A 11 -1.30 20.22 10.43
C GLY A 11 -1.94 20.15 10.98
N VAL A 12 -2.09 20.14 11.63
CA VAL A 12 -2.86 19.80 12.43
C VAL A 12 -3.70 20.42 12.82
N LYS A 13 -4.14 20.83 13.22
CA LYS A 13 -5.01 21.19 13.62
C LYS A 13 -6.04 20.93 14.10
N ASN A 14 -6.32 21.52 14.59
CA ASN A 14 -7.34 21.13 15.02
C ASN A 14 -7.95 20.01 14.55
N GLY A 15 -8.11 19.23 14.97
CA GLY A 15 -8.66 18.07 14.48
C GLY A 15 -8.21 17.86 13.09
N GLY A 16 -8.46 17.11 12.36
CA GLY A 16 -8.03 16.88 11.02
C GLY A 16 -7.00 15.81 10.98
N PHE A 17 -6.68 15.43 9.80
CA PHE A 17 -5.77 14.32 9.57
C PHE A 17 -4.33 14.81 9.54
N TYR A 18 -3.47 14.11 10.26
CA TYR A 18 -2.05 14.36 10.17
C TYR A 18 -1.37 13.09 9.72
N GLY A 19 -0.71 13.15 8.58
CA GLY A 19 -0.02 12.00 8.02
C GLY A 19 0.08 12.14 6.52
N PRO A 20 0.63 11.14 5.83
CA PRO A 20 0.75 11.24 4.39
C PRO A 20 -0.61 11.19 3.74
N THR A 21 -0.77 11.97 2.69
CA THR A 21 -1.96 11.85 1.86
C THR A 21 -1.78 10.68 0.91
N ALA A 22 -2.88 10.23 0.34
CA ALA A 22 -2.79 9.14 -0.65
C ALA A 22 -1.87 9.53 -1.79
N ASP A 23 -1.94 10.80 -2.23
CA ASP A 23 -1.12 11.24 -3.35
C ASP A 23 0.36 11.23 -3.01
N SER A 24 0.72 11.67 -1.82
CA SER A 24 2.13 11.76 -1.46
C SER A 24 2.76 10.40 -1.20
N ALA A 25 1.96 9.39 -0.87
CA ALA A 25 2.46 8.04 -0.62
C ALA A 25 2.15 7.08 -1.74
N SER A 26 1.37 7.52 -2.73
CA SER A 26 0.95 6.63 -3.83
C SER A 26 2.11 6.45 -4.79
N VAL A 27 2.47 5.20 -5.02
CA VAL A 27 3.60 4.87 -5.88
C VAL A 27 3.22 3.65 -6.73
N THR A 28 4.07 3.36 -7.71
CA THR A 28 3.89 2.13 -8.49
C THR A 28 4.62 0.99 -7.81
N VAL A 29 4.28 -0.24 -8.25
CA VAL A 29 4.96 -1.43 -7.77
C VAL A 29 6.47 -1.32 -8.01
N GLU A 30 6.88 -0.90 -9.21
CA GLU A 30 8.31 -0.83 -9.50
C GLU A 30 9.02 0.24 -8.68
N GLN A 31 8.32 1.33 -8.36
CA GLN A 31 8.88 2.33 -7.46
C GLN A 31 9.03 1.79 -6.05
N ALA A 32 8.03 1.05 -5.58
CA ALA A 32 8.07 0.49 -4.22
C ALA A 32 9.25 -0.45 -4.06
N LYS A 33 9.59 -1.21 -5.10
CA LYS A 33 10.72 -2.15 -5.05
C LYS A 33 12.05 -1.47 -4.77
N GLN A 34 12.14 -0.17 -5.03
CA GLN A 34 13.37 0.57 -4.86
C GLN A 34 13.41 1.36 -3.55
N MET A 35 12.38 1.25 -2.76
CA MET A 35 12.28 2.04 -1.54
C MET A 35 12.89 1.33 -0.36
N LYS A 36 13.22 2.11 0.65
CA LYS A 36 13.82 1.60 1.86
C LYS A 36 12.84 0.76 2.66
N ASP A 37 13.39 -0.17 3.41
CA ASP A 37 12.63 -0.96 4.36
C ASP A 37 11.76 -0.06 5.22
N GLU A 38 10.52 -0.50 5.46
CA GLU A 38 9.55 0.17 6.33
C GLU A 38 9.01 1.49 5.79
N THR A 39 9.26 1.80 4.52
CA THR A 39 8.65 2.97 3.90
C THR A 39 7.15 2.72 3.71
N PHE A 40 6.33 3.65 4.17
CA PHE A 40 4.89 3.56 3.97
C PHE A 40 4.56 3.83 2.51
N VAL A 41 3.71 2.99 1.93
CA VAL A 41 3.31 3.13 0.53
C VAL A 41 1.83 2.86 0.37
N VAL A 42 1.27 3.45 -0.67
CA VAL A 42 -0.08 3.16 -1.13
C VAL A 42 0.05 2.67 -2.55
N LEU A 43 -0.49 1.48 -2.81
CA LEU A 43 -0.42 0.87 -4.13
C LEU A 43 -1.83 0.60 -4.62
N ARG A 44 -2.05 0.86 -5.87
CA ARG A 44 -3.34 0.64 -6.49
C ARG A 44 -3.18 -0.31 -7.66
N GLY A 45 -3.93 -1.39 -7.65
CA GLY A 45 -3.82 -2.40 -8.67
C GLY A 45 -4.72 -3.57 -8.38
N LYS A 46 -4.30 -4.76 -8.78
CA LYS A 46 -5.11 -5.96 -8.68
C LYS A 46 -4.35 -7.07 -7.97
N ILE A 47 -5.10 -7.85 -7.19
CA ILE A 47 -4.54 -9.02 -6.54
C ILE A 47 -4.86 -10.18 -7.47
N LYS A 48 -3.84 -10.75 -8.08
CA LYS A 48 -4.02 -11.71 -9.16
C LYS A 48 -4.16 -13.14 -8.71
N GLN A 49 -3.47 -13.50 -7.64
CA GLN A 49 -3.58 -14.87 -7.13
C GLN A 49 -2.95 -14.96 -5.74
N MET A 50 -3.36 -15.97 -5.01
CA MET A 50 -2.75 -16.30 -3.74
C MET A 50 -1.55 -17.19 -4.03
N VAL A 51 -0.38 -16.82 -3.53
CA VAL A 51 0.85 -17.55 -3.81
C VAL A 51 1.42 -18.23 -2.57
N GLY A 52 0.76 -18.10 -1.43
CA GLY A 52 1.16 -18.74 -0.20
C GLY A 52 0.18 -18.34 0.88
N LYS A 53 0.41 -18.80 2.08
CA LYS A 53 -0.46 -18.45 3.19
C LYS A 53 -0.31 -16.96 3.45
N GLU A 54 -1.42 -16.23 3.33
CA GLU A 54 -1.46 -14.79 3.51
C GLU A 54 -0.55 -14.02 2.55
N LYS A 55 -0.13 -14.67 1.47
CA LYS A 55 0.72 -14.04 0.47
C LYS A 55 0.03 -14.07 -0.88
N TYR A 56 0.10 -12.94 -1.56
CA TYR A 56 -0.63 -12.73 -2.80
C TYR A 56 0.25 -12.03 -3.81
N LEU A 57 -0.02 -12.26 -5.08
CA LEU A 57 0.66 -11.53 -6.14
C LEU A 57 -0.18 -10.30 -6.49
N PHE A 58 0.40 -9.14 -6.32
CA PHE A 58 -0.23 -7.87 -6.61
C PHE A 58 0.40 -7.28 -7.87
N GLU A 59 -0.43 -6.71 -8.73
CA GLU A 59 0.04 -6.24 -10.02
C GLU A 59 -0.55 -4.88 -10.34
N ASP A 60 0.28 -4.01 -10.90
CA ASP A 60 -0.18 -2.78 -11.53
C ASP A 60 0.47 -2.68 -12.91
N GLN A 61 0.33 -1.53 -13.55
CA GLN A 61 0.88 -1.38 -14.89
C GLN A 61 2.39 -1.44 -14.93
N SER A 62 3.05 -1.16 -13.83
CA SER A 62 4.51 -1.14 -13.79
C SER A 62 5.12 -2.51 -13.53
N GLY A 63 4.39 -3.44 -12.93
CA GLY A 63 4.93 -4.74 -12.62
C GLY A 63 4.13 -5.43 -11.54
N SER A 64 4.74 -6.45 -10.94
CA SER A 64 4.09 -7.21 -9.89
C SER A 64 5.02 -7.38 -8.69
N ILE A 65 4.43 -7.65 -7.54
CA ILE A 65 5.15 -7.80 -6.29
C ILE A 65 4.32 -8.68 -5.37
N VAL A 66 4.98 -9.45 -4.52
CA VAL A 66 4.26 -10.22 -3.52
C VAL A 66 3.87 -9.29 -2.39
N VAL A 67 2.66 -9.45 -1.90
CA VAL A 67 2.18 -8.69 -0.75
C VAL A 67 1.70 -9.67 0.30
N GLU A 68 1.89 -9.32 1.56
CA GLU A 68 1.41 -10.14 2.67
C GLU A 68 0.23 -9.42 3.30
N ILE A 69 -0.91 -10.12 3.40
CA ILE A 69 -2.14 -9.55 3.93
C ILE A 69 -2.68 -10.50 4.97
N ASP A 70 -2.60 -10.12 6.24
CA ASP A 70 -3.17 -10.91 7.32
C ASP A 70 -4.69 -10.84 7.24
N ASP A 71 -5.35 -11.85 7.77
CA ASP A 71 -6.80 -11.95 7.65
C ASP A 71 -7.52 -10.71 8.15
N GLU A 72 -7.05 -10.13 9.25
CA GLU A 72 -7.72 -8.96 9.81
C GLU A 72 -7.53 -7.69 8.97
N ASP A 73 -6.55 -7.67 8.10
CA ASP A 73 -6.26 -6.47 7.33
C ASP A 73 -7.10 -6.35 6.06
N TRP A 74 -7.92 -7.34 5.79
CA TRP A 74 -8.84 -7.27 4.65
C TRP A 74 -10.02 -6.35 4.91
N ASN A 75 -10.28 -5.98 6.17
CA ASN A 75 -11.40 -5.09 6.52
C ASN A 75 -12.75 -5.62 6.04
N GLY A 76 -12.92 -6.95 6.06
CA GLY A 76 -14.17 -7.55 5.62
C GLY A 76 -14.40 -7.51 4.11
N VAL A 77 -13.41 -7.10 3.35
CA VAL A 77 -13.53 -6.97 1.90
C VAL A 77 -13.21 -8.31 1.24
N THR A 78 -14.00 -8.67 0.24
CA THR A 78 -13.73 -9.84 -0.59
C THR A 78 -13.52 -9.35 -2.01
N VAL A 79 -12.42 -9.75 -2.63
CA VAL A 79 -12.08 -9.25 -3.96
C VAL A 79 -11.71 -10.40 -4.87
N GLY A 80 -11.90 -10.19 -6.16
CA GLY A 80 -11.46 -11.09 -7.18
C GLY A 80 -10.31 -10.49 -7.99
N PRO A 81 -9.74 -11.26 -8.92
CA PRO A 81 -8.53 -10.82 -9.63
C PRO A 81 -8.77 -9.66 -10.59
N GLU A 82 -10.03 -9.34 -10.88
CA GLU A 82 -10.32 -8.20 -11.76
C GLU A 82 -10.69 -6.94 -11.01
N ASP A 83 -10.79 -7.01 -9.69
CA ASP A 83 -11.16 -5.84 -8.89
C ASP A 83 -9.94 -4.98 -8.66
N THR A 84 -10.10 -3.68 -8.86
CA THR A 84 -9.04 -2.74 -8.52
C THR A 84 -9.12 -2.44 -7.03
N VAL A 85 -8.01 -2.59 -6.37
CA VAL A 85 -7.94 -2.36 -4.92
C VAL A 85 -6.84 -1.38 -4.62
N GLU A 86 -6.94 -0.77 -3.47
CA GLU A 86 -5.89 0.06 -2.94
C GLU A 86 -5.39 -0.62 -1.67
N ILE A 87 -4.09 -0.86 -1.61
CA ILE A 87 -3.48 -1.44 -0.42
C ILE A 87 -2.56 -0.41 0.20
N ARG A 88 -2.49 -0.43 1.52
CA ARG A 88 -1.64 0.46 2.28
C ARG A 88 -0.78 -0.39 3.16
N GLY A 89 0.50 -0.09 3.21
CA GLY A 89 1.40 -0.89 4.01
C GLY A 89 2.81 -0.37 3.93
N GLU A 90 3.73 -1.24 4.24
CA GLU A 90 5.13 -0.86 4.32
C GLU A 90 5.98 -1.78 3.47
N VAL A 91 7.01 -1.22 2.90
CA VAL A 91 8.00 -1.96 2.15
C VAL A 91 8.77 -2.85 3.13
N ASP A 92 8.90 -4.12 2.80
CA ASP A 92 9.59 -5.09 3.64
C ASP A 92 10.72 -5.70 2.82
N THR A 93 11.94 -5.31 3.12
CA THR A 93 13.11 -5.81 2.38
C THR A 93 13.69 -7.01 3.11
N HIS A 94 14.32 -7.90 2.36
CA HIS A 94 14.87 -9.14 2.89
C HIS A 94 16.26 -9.37 2.35
N TRP A 95 17.01 -10.16 3.09
CA TRP A 95 18.38 -10.49 2.69
C TRP A 95 18.43 -11.41 1.49
N ARG A 96 17.54 -12.41 1.47
CA ARG A 96 17.67 -13.50 0.51
C ARG A 96 16.46 -13.71 -0.35
N LYS A 97 15.49 -12.85 -0.27
CA LYS A 97 14.32 -12.96 -1.12
C LYS A 97 13.89 -11.56 -1.54
N PRO A 98 13.07 -11.49 -2.58
CA PRO A 98 12.65 -10.18 -3.08
C PRO A 98 11.91 -9.36 -2.05
N THR A 99 11.98 -8.06 -2.22
CA THR A 99 11.16 -7.11 -1.44
C THR A 99 9.70 -7.44 -1.62
N ASP A 100 8.95 -7.40 -0.52
CA ASP A 100 7.51 -7.53 -0.59
C ASP A 100 6.87 -6.39 0.20
N ILE A 101 5.54 -6.38 0.26
CA ILE A 101 4.81 -5.34 0.98
C ILE A 101 4.06 -5.99 2.12
N ASP A 102 4.23 -5.45 3.31
CA ASP A 102 3.47 -5.87 4.49
C ASP A 102 2.25 -4.96 4.55
N VAL A 103 1.10 -5.50 4.22
CA VAL A 103 -0.12 -4.70 4.03
C VAL A 103 -0.85 -4.51 5.34
N ASP A 104 -1.24 -3.27 5.61
CA ASP A 104 -2.01 -2.93 6.81
C ASP A 104 -3.49 -2.85 6.53
N SER A 105 -3.88 -2.51 5.31
CA SER A 105 -5.30 -2.43 4.97
C SER A 105 -5.53 -2.59 3.48
N VAL A 106 -6.71 -3.08 3.14
CA VAL A 106 -7.15 -3.26 1.76
C VAL A 106 -8.50 -2.58 1.60
N THR A 107 -8.65 -1.78 0.56
CA THR A 107 -9.96 -1.23 0.22
C THR A 107 -10.20 -1.41 -1.26
N ILE A 108 -11.47 -1.57 -1.62
CA ILE A 108 -11.84 -1.66 -3.02
C ILE A 108 -11.86 -0.24 -3.57
N SER A 109 -11.22 -0.07 -4.72
CA SER A 109 -11.25 1.21 -5.39
C SER A 109 -12.53 1.30 -6.20
N LEU A 110 -13.34 2.32 -5.93
CA LEU A 110 -14.57 2.54 -6.66
C LEU A 110 -14.36 3.38 -7.90
N LYS A 111 -13.14 3.84 -8.08
CA LYS A 111 -12.83 4.67 -9.20
C LYS A 111 -12.32 3.83 -10.34
N ASN A 112 -12.83 4.04 -11.49
CA ASN A 112 -12.42 3.29 -12.67
C ASN A 112 -11.24 3.91 -13.35
#